data_0010db37b0f647d515d0c68c34703c0d
#
_entry.id   0010db37b0f647d515d0c68c34703c0d
#
_cell.length_a   1.000
_cell.length_b   1.000
_cell.length_c   1.000
_cell.angle_alpha   90.00
_cell.angle_beta   90.00
_cell.angle_gamma   90.00
#
_symmetry.space_group_name_H-M   'P 1'
#
loop_
_entity.id
_entity.type
_entity.pdbx_description
1 polymer ?
#
loop_
_entity_poly.entity_id
_entity_poly.type
_entity_poly.pdbx_seq_one_letter_code
_entity_poly.pdbx_strand_id
1 'polypeptide(L)'
;YARTVAEGGLTLRVAGAALVTEADTPETALARLNALRSAHPGPDFHVHSAKFFMDGVYENRTAANLHPYADASGGNAPCMFGADQTRALFTALDAARFAIHVHVIGDAAARRAIEGLEAARDANGKWPAQHQLAHLQLVDAGDFARLQGLATANFQPLWAQFDPVVPDIALDMIGPDRWPDVYAFRRMLYAGADWCLSSDWAVSTLNPFEIIETAMTRQARRGENPKAPFFADQALTIEECVQGYTVNAARACWRDHFTGMLRPGYSADLIILDRDIFACPANEISETQVLSTLFKGVEVWRDPDFPAPARGQDRAEAPFTP
;
A
#
# COMPACT_ATOMS: atom_id res chain seq x y z
N TYR A 1 -10.11 -7.17 15.46
CA TYR A 1 -11.14 -7.17 14.38
C TYR A 1 -12.19 -8.26 14.60
N ALA A 2 -11.84 -9.53 14.89
CA ALA A 2 -12.81 -10.62 15.08
C ALA A 2 -13.89 -10.27 16.13
N ARG A 3 -13.48 -9.73 17.29
CA ARG A 3 -14.42 -9.28 18.33
C ARG A 3 -15.32 -8.14 17.82
N THR A 4 -14.73 -7.13 17.16
CA THR A 4 -15.46 -5.98 16.61
C THR A 4 -16.50 -6.42 15.56
N VAL A 5 -16.16 -7.42 14.73
CA VAL A 5 -17.10 -8.03 13.79
C VAL A 5 -18.26 -8.71 14.53
N ALA A 6 -17.97 -9.52 15.55
CA ALA A 6 -18.98 -10.24 16.34
C ALA A 6 -19.92 -9.29 17.08
N GLU A 7 -19.43 -8.13 17.50
CA GLU A 7 -20.20 -7.07 18.16
C GLU A 7 -20.96 -6.15 17.18
N GLY A 8 -20.82 -6.37 15.85
CA GLY A 8 -21.44 -5.53 14.81
C GLY A 8 -20.87 -4.11 14.69
N GLY A 9 -19.72 -3.86 15.32
CA GLY A 9 -19.11 -2.53 15.38
C GLY A 9 -18.08 -2.22 14.26
N LEU A 10 -17.85 -3.14 13.32
CA LEU A 10 -16.89 -2.92 12.25
C LEU A 10 -17.49 -2.07 11.13
N THR A 11 -17.00 -0.84 10.97
CA THR A 11 -17.44 0.13 9.97
C THR A 11 -16.45 0.30 8.81
N LEU A 12 -15.59 -0.69 8.59
CA LEU A 12 -14.60 -0.73 7.52
C LEU A 12 -14.36 -2.18 7.07
N ARG A 13 -13.73 -2.37 5.92
CA ARG A 13 -13.32 -3.70 5.46
C ARG A 13 -11.85 -3.95 5.77
N VAL A 14 -11.55 -5.13 6.31
CA VAL A 14 -10.21 -5.53 6.69
C VAL A 14 -9.78 -6.74 5.88
N ALA A 15 -8.66 -6.62 5.19
CA ALA A 15 -7.94 -7.73 4.56
C ALA A 15 -6.68 -7.99 5.39
N GLY A 16 -6.69 -9.07 6.16
CA GLY A 16 -5.59 -9.41 7.07
C GLY A 16 -4.44 -10.10 6.35
N ALA A 17 -3.20 -9.72 6.71
CA ALA A 17 -2.00 -10.41 6.33
C ALA A 17 -1.30 -10.96 7.59
N ALA A 18 -1.12 -12.28 7.66
CA ALA A 18 -0.51 -12.91 8.82
C ALA A 18 1.02 -12.99 8.66
N LEU A 19 1.73 -12.63 9.72
CA LEU A 19 3.20 -12.59 9.71
C LEU A 19 3.79 -13.98 9.49
N VAL A 20 4.74 -14.07 8.58
CA VAL A 20 5.67 -15.21 8.39
C VAL A 20 7.06 -14.75 8.78
N THR A 21 7.74 -15.54 9.59
CA THR A 21 9.07 -15.23 10.13
C THR A 21 10.13 -16.17 9.55
N GLU A 22 11.39 -15.84 9.76
CA GLU A 22 12.53 -16.68 9.31
C GLU A 22 12.54 -18.08 9.96
N ALA A 23 11.85 -18.24 11.09
CA ALA A 23 11.70 -19.53 11.77
C ALA A 23 10.63 -20.44 11.14
N ASP A 24 9.78 -19.87 10.25
CA ASP A 24 8.72 -20.66 9.61
C ASP A 24 9.28 -21.54 8.48
N THR A 25 8.76 -22.76 8.40
CA THR A 25 8.82 -23.61 7.21
C THR A 25 7.53 -23.43 6.40
N PRO A 26 7.48 -23.89 5.11
CA PRO A 26 6.23 -23.90 4.36
C PRO A 26 5.07 -24.56 5.10
N GLU A 27 5.31 -25.66 5.79
CA GLU A 27 4.30 -26.42 6.53
C GLU A 27 3.74 -25.62 7.71
N THR A 28 4.61 -25.01 8.53
CA THR A 28 4.19 -24.23 9.71
C THR A 28 3.45 -22.97 9.30
N ALA A 29 3.94 -22.27 8.28
CA ALA A 29 3.27 -21.09 7.74
C ALA A 29 1.88 -21.44 7.18
N LEU A 30 1.79 -22.48 6.35
CA LEU A 30 0.52 -22.91 5.76
C LEU A 30 -0.49 -23.36 6.82
N ALA A 31 -0.07 -24.12 7.83
CA ALA A 31 -0.96 -24.57 8.90
C ALA A 31 -1.58 -23.37 9.64
N ARG A 32 -0.75 -22.39 10.01
CA ARG A 32 -1.19 -21.17 10.69
C ARG A 32 -2.11 -20.29 9.80
N LEU A 33 -1.70 -20.03 8.56
CA LEU A 33 -2.49 -19.18 7.67
C LEU A 33 -3.82 -19.83 7.27
N ASN A 34 -3.86 -21.13 7.03
CA ASN A 34 -5.11 -21.85 6.75
C ASN A 34 -6.06 -21.81 7.94
N ALA A 35 -5.56 -21.96 9.17
CA ALA A 35 -6.36 -21.84 10.37
C ALA A 35 -6.98 -20.42 10.51
N LEU A 36 -6.18 -19.37 10.26
CA LEU A 36 -6.66 -18.00 10.29
C LEU A 36 -7.67 -17.69 9.19
N ARG A 37 -7.43 -18.15 7.97
CA ARG A 37 -8.36 -18.00 6.84
C ARG A 37 -9.70 -18.69 7.12
N SER A 38 -9.66 -19.88 7.68
CA SER A 38 -10.88 -20.62 8.05
C SER A 38 -11.63 -19.98 9.21
N ALA A 39 -10.92 -19.38 10.17
CA ALA A 39 -11.53 -18.69 11.30
C ALA A 39 -12.17 -17.35 10.91
N HIS A 40 -11.73 -16.72 9.82
CA HIS A 40 -12.16 -15.38 9.41
C HIS A 40 -12.52 -15.34 7.91
N PRO A 41 -13.62 -16.02 7.49
CA PRO A 41 -14.03 -16.07 6.09
C PRO A 41 -14.98 -14.93 5.69
N GLY A 42 -15.25 -13.97 6.60
CA GLY A 42 -16.31 -12.96 6.43
C GLY A 42 -16.01 -11.92 5.35
N PRO A 43 -17.06 -11.29 4.79
CA PRO A 43 -16.89 -10.29 3.74
C PRO A 43 -16.22 -9.01 4.24
N ASP A 44 -16.38 -8.67 5.52
CA ASP A 44 -15.79 -7.44 6.09
C ASP A 44 -14.44 -7.67 6.76
N PHE A 45 -14.20 -8.90 7.24
CA PHE A 45 -12.88 -9.31 7.73
C PHE A 45 -12.52 -10.70 7.24
N HIS A 46 -11.41 -10.80 6.54
CA HIS A 46 -10.83 -12.07 6.10
C HIS A 46 -9.31 -12.03 6.18
N VAL A 47 -8.69 -13.22 6.25
CA VAL A 47 -7.23 -13.39 6.20
C VAL A 47 -6.89 -14.23 4.99
N HIS A 48 -6.17 -13.63 4.03
CA HIS A 48 -5.78 -14.31 2.79
C HIS A 48 -4.38 -13.93 2.30
N SER A 49 -3.64 -13.20 3.12
CA SER A 49 -2.29 -12.76 2.78
C SER A 49 -1.28 -13.19 3.82
N ALA A 50 -0.04 -13.43 3.37
CA ALA A 50 1.12 -13.68 4.20
C ALA A 50 2.01 -12.44 4.21
N LYS A 51 2.35 -11.89 5.38
CA LYS A 51 3.24 -10.74 5.54
C LYS A 51 4.66 -11.19 5.79
N PHE A 52 5.59 -10.63 5.04
CA PHE A 52 7.03 -10.81 5.17
C PHE A 52 7.73 -9.48 5.40
N PHE A 53 8.80 -9.49 6.18
CA PHE A 53 9.80 -8.44 6.20
C PHE A 53 11.03 -9.01 5.49
N MET A 54 11.34 -8.52 4.29
CA MET A 54 12.49 -9.02 3.54
C MET A 54 13.79 -8.39 4.03
N ASP A 55 13.71 -7.17 4.53
CA ASP A 55 14.79 -6.42 5.17
C ASP A 55 14.23 -5.47 6.24
N GLY A 56 15.08 -4.59 6.75
CA GLY A 56 14.71 -3.53 7.67
C GLY A 56 14.65 -2.16 7.00
N VAL A 57 15.31 -1.16 7.61
CA VAL A 57 15.30 0.25 7.18
C VAL A 57 16.72 0.84 7.15
N TYR A 58 16.91 1.94 6.40
CA TYR A 58 18.23 2.60 6.32
C TYR A 58 18.68 3.18 7.65
N GLU A 59 17.78 3.78 8.42
CA GLU A 59 18.10 4.44 9.69
C GLU A 59 18.76 3.50 10.70
N ASN A 60 18.39 2.22 10.65
CA ASN A 60 18.96 1.17 11.49
C ASN A 60 20.05 0.36 10.79
N ARG A 61 20.43 0.74 9.55
CA ARG A 61 21.41 0.02 8.72
C ARG A 61 21.03 -1.45 8.48
N THR A 62 19.74 -1.69 8.30
CA THR A 62 19.16 -3.02 8.08
C THR A 62 18.48 -3.16 6.72
N ALA A 63 18.54 -2.14 5.87
CA ALA A 63 18.12 -2.22 4.46
C ALA A 63 19.12 -3.04 3.65
N ALA A 64 18.64 -4.05 2.92
CA ALA A 64 19.48 -4.95 2.12
C ALA A 64 19.66 -4.38 0.71
N ASN A 65 20.90 -4.05 0.35
CA ASN A 65 21.25 -3.44 -0.94
C ASN A 65 22.01 -4.42 -1.86
N LEU A 66 21.91 -4.20 -3.17
CA LEU A 66 22.73 -4.88 -4.18
C LEU A 66 24.21 -4.47 -4.08
N HIS A 67 24.45 -3.23 -3.65
CA HIS A 67 25.79 -2.68 -3.44
C HIS A 67 25.95 -2.24 -1.98
N PRO A 68 27.17 -2.21 -1.45
CA PRO A 68 27.43 -1.71 -0.11
C PRO A 68 26.87 -0.29 0.10
N TYR A 69 26.61 0.06 1.35
CA TYR A 69 26.30 1.44 1.74
C TYR A 69 27.42 2.38 1.25
N ALA A 70 27.03 3.51 0.67
CA ALA A 70 27.97 4.46 0.08
C ALA A 70 28.65 5.38 1.12
N ASP A 71 28.08 5.46 2.33
CA ASP A 71 28.66 6.26 3.40
C ASP A 71 30.01 5.70 3.90
N ALA A 72 30.72 6.48 4.70
CA ALA A 72 32.07 6.13 5.18
C ALA A 72 32.13 4.84 6.01
N SER A 73 31.03 4.33 6.51
CA SER A 73 30.99 3.09 7.30
C SER A 73 31.00 1.82 6.43
N GLY A 74 30.62 1.93 5.16
CA GLY A 74 30.52 0.78 4.25
C GLY A 74 29.59 -0.32 4.78
N GLY A 75 29.82 -1.54 4.31
CA GLY A 75 29.02 -2.71 4.71
C GLY A 75 27.69 -2.79 3.98
N ASN A 76 26.84 -3.75 4.39
CA ASN A 76 25.51 -4.00 3.85
C ASN A 76 24.73 -4.85 4.85
N ALA A 77 23.39 -4.86 4.75
CA ALA A 77 22.54 -5.79 5.49
C ALA A 77 22.21 -7.00 4.61
N PRO A 78 22.05 -8.20 5.19
CA PRO A 78 21.47 -9.33 4.47
C PRO A 78 19.95 -9.18 4.36
N CYS A 79 19.35 -9.84 3.35
CA CYS A 79 17.92 -10.10 3.40
C CYS A 79 17.63 -11.04 4.60
N MET A 80 16.48 -10.82 5.26
CA MET A 80 16.05 -11.66 6.40
C MET A 80 15.79 -13.12 5.97
N PHE A 81 15.29 -13.33 4.77
CA PHE A 81 15.08 -14.66 4.19
C PHE A 81 16.13 -14.98 3.13
N GLY A 82 16.75 -16.15 3.23
CA GLY A 82 17.63 -16.69 2.20
C GLY A 82 16.89 -17.00 0.89
N ALA A 83 17.61 -17.09 -0.24
CA ALA A 83 17.00 -17.29 -1.55
C ALA A 83 16.14 -18.55 -1.64
N ASP A 84 16.66 -19.67 -1.16
CA ASP A 84 15.96 -20.97 -1.21
C ASP A 84 14.75 -20.98 -0.28
N GLN A 85 14.87 -20.38 0.90
CA GLN A 85 13.74 -20.23 1.84
C GLN A 85 12.63 -19.33 1.27
N THR A 86 13.00 -18.19 0.68
CA THR A 86 12.04 -17.30 0.00
C THR A 86 11.30 -18.06 -1.10
N ARG A 87 12.03 -18.76 -1.96
CA ARG A 87 11.44 -19.55 -3.03
C ARG A 87 10.49 -20.62 -2.50
N ALA A 88 10.90 -21.39 -1.48
CA ALA A 88 10.09 -22.44 -0.90
C ALA A 88 8.80 -21.91 -0.27
N LEU A 89 8.90 -20.87 0.57
CA LEU A 89 7.75 -20.25 1.23
C LEU A 89 6.78 -19.60 0.23
N PHE A 90 7.30 -18.79 -0.71
CA PHE A 90 6.46 -18.11 -1.69
C PHE A 90 5.75 -19.10 -2.60
N THR A 91 6.45 -20.13 -3.11
CA THR A 91 5.84 -21.16 -3.95
C THR A 91 4.74 -21.93 -3.22
N ALA A 92 4.96 -22.31 -1.97
CA ALA A 92 3.99 -23.07 -1.19
C ALA A 92 2.74 -22.23 -0.84
N LEU A 93 2.94 -20.96 -0.44
CA LEU A 93 1.86 -20.05 -0.10
C LEU A 93 1.05 -19.64 -1.33
N ASP A 94 1.69 -19.37 -2.45
CA ASP A 94 1.05 -19.06 -3.72
C ASP A 94 0.24 -20.26 -4.24
N ALA A 95 0.76 -21.49 -4.15
CA ALA A 95 0.03 -22.71 -4.48
C ALA A 95 -1.27 -22.85 -3.65
N ALA A 96 -1.21 -22.45 -2.38
CA ALA A 96 -2.37 -22.42 -1.46
C ALA A 96 -3.26 -21.18 -1.64
N ARG A 97 -2.99 -20.31 -2.65
CA ARG A 97 -3.75 -19.10 -2.97
C ARG A 97 -3.76 -18.09 -1.83
N PHE A 98 -2.61 -17.89 -1.19
CA PHE A 98 -2.34 -16.73 -0.35
C PHE A 98 -1.61 -15.67 -1.15
N ALA A 99 -2.04 -14.41 -1.04
CA ALA A 99 -1.23 -13.30 -1.51
C ALA A 99 0.02 -13.16 -0.62
N ILE A 100 1.08 -12.70 -1.21
CA ILE A 100 2.35 -12.46 -0.54
C ILE A 100 2.53 -10.95 -0.45
N HIS A 101 2.62 -10.42 0.77
CA HIS A 101 2.78 -9.00 1.07
C HIS A 101 4.14 -8.81 1.74
N VAL A 102 5.04 -8.15 1.04
CA VAL A 102 6.44 -8.04 1.45
C VAL A 102 6.81 -6.59 1.75
N HIS A 103 7.39 -6.34 2.91
CA HIS A 103 8.13 -5.12 3.20
C HIS A 103 9.49 -5.21 2.50
N VAL A 104 9.80 -4.22 1.68
CA VAL A 104 11.08 -4.09 0.97
C VAL A 104 11.54 -2.64 0.95
N ILE A 105 12.72 -2.39 1.48
CA ILE A 105 13.35 -1.07 1.55
C ILE A 105 14.52 -0.97 0.59
N GLY A 106 15.48 -1.88 0.68
CA GLY A 106 16.65 -1.91 -0.21
C GLY A 106 16.39 -2.70 -1.50
N ASP A 107 17.18 -2.40 -2.51
CA ASP A 107 17.07 -2.99 -3.85
C ASP A 107 17.38 -4.49 -3.89
N ALA A 108 18.23 -5.03 -3.01
CA ALA A 108 18.43 -6.46 -2.89
C ALA A 108 17.20 -7.16 -2.27
N ALA A 109 16.53 -6.53 -1.33
CA ALA A 109 15.29 -7.05 -0.76
C ALA A 109 14.18 -7.07 -1.82
N ALA A 110 14.04 -6.00 -2.61
CA ALA A 110 13.10 -5.92 -3.72
C ALA A 110 13.37 -7.03 -4.75
N ARG A 111 14.60 -7.19 -5.20
CA ARG A 111 15.02 -8.24 -6.14
C ARG A 111 14.75 -9.64 -5.58
N ARG A 112 15.06 -9.90 -4.31
CA ARG A 112 14.81 -11.18 -3.65
C ARG A 112 13.31 -11.51 -3.65
N ALA A 113 12.46 -10.55 -3.35
CA ALA A 113 11.01 -10.73 -3.35
C ALA A 113 10.48 -11.01 -4.78
N ILE A 114 10.95 -10.25 -5.78
CA ILE A 114 10.59 -10.43 -7.19
C ILE A 114 10.98 -11.83 -7.67
N GLU A 115 12.23 -12.26 -7.44
CA GLU A 115 12.71 -13.60 -7.81
C GLU A 115 11.90 -14.72 -7.14
N GLY A 116 11.52 -14.54 -5.88
CA GLY A 116 10.65 -15.47 -5.17
C GLY A 116 9.26 -15.59 -5.78
N LEU A 117 8.65 -14.46 -6.18
CA LEU A 117 7.34 -14.41 -6.84
C LEU A 117 7.38 -14.96 -8.26
N GLU A 118 8.44 -14.70 -9.01
CA GLU A 118 8.65 -15.30 -10.33
C GLU A 118 8.76 -16.83 -10.24
N ALA A 119 9.54 -17.34 -9.30
CA ALA A 119 9.65 -18.78 -9.05
C ALA A 119 8.31 -19.40 -8.65
N ALA A 120 7.52 -18.74 -7.82
CA ALA A 120 6.17 -19.18 -7.45
C ALA A 120 5.24 -19.24 -8.67
N ARG A 121 5.24 -18.18 -9.50
CA ARG A 121 4.47 -18.12 -10.74
C ARG A 121 4.88 -19.20 -11.75
N ASP A 122 6.18 -19.46 -11.89
CA ASP A 122 6.69 -20.49 -12.79
C ASP A 122 6.29 -21.90 -12.33
N ALA A 123 6.28 -22.16 -11.02
CA ALA A 123 5.87 -23.43 -10.45
C ALA A 123 4.35 -23.68 -10.47
N ASN A 124 3.54 -22.64 -10.19
CA ASN A 124 2.11 -22.78 -9.93
C ASN A 124 1.21 -22.26 -11.06
N GLY A 125 1.81 -21.61 -12.06
CA GLY A 125 1.08 -20.92 -13.11
C GLY A 125 0.52 -19.57 -12.64
N LYS A 126 0.06 -18.75 -13.59
CA LYS A 126 -0.54 -17.44 -13.33
C LYS A 126 -1.96 -17.58 -12.82
N TRP A 127 -2.27 -16.87 -11.74
CA TRP A 127 -3.62 -16.67 -11.21
C TRP A 127 -3.77 -15.20 -10.77
N PRO A 128 -4.98 -14.68 -10.51
CA PRO A 128 -5.17 -13.27 -10.14
C PRO A 128 -4.74 -13.00 -8.69
N ALA A 129 -3.51 -13.37 -8.36
CA ALA A 129 -2.88 -13.06 -7.09
C ALA A 129 -2.74 -11.55 -6.92
N GLN A 130 -2.99 -11.06 -5.74
CA GLN A 130 -2.75 -9.67 -5.37
C GLN A 130 -1.50 -9.60 -4.48
N HIS A 131 -0.37 -10.12 -4.99
CA HIS A 131 0.91 -9.94 -4.31
C HIS A 131 1.26 -8.48 -4.23
N GLN A 132 1.92 -8.06 -3.15
CA GLN A 132 2.27 -6.67 -2.91
C GLN A 132 3.71 -6.55 -2.42
N LEU A 133 4.45 -5.60 -2.97
CA LEU A 133 5.72 -5.13 -2.44
C LEU A 133 5.48 -3.74 -1.86
N ALA A 134 5.66 -3.58 -0.55
CA ALA A 134 5.40 -2.34 0.16
C ALA A 134 6.71 -1.56 0.36
N HIS A 135 6.58 -0.25 0.41
CA HIS A 135 7.60 0.78 0.57
C HIS A 135 8.40 1.04 -0.70
N LEU A 136 9.17 0.08 -1.21
CA LEU A 136 9.94 0.24 -2.44
C LEU A 136 10.77 1.52 -2.42
N GLN A 137 11.48 1.76 -1.29
CA GLN A 137 12.24 2.99 -1.09
C GLN A 137 13.41 3.08 -2.08
N LEU A 138 14.14 1.98 -2.27
CA LEU A 138 15.12 1.84 -3.33
C LEU A 138 14.81 0.58 -4.14
N VAL A 139 14.69 0.71 -5.45
CA VAL A 139 14.52 -0.42 -6.38
C VAL A 139 15.43 -0.20 -7.58
N ASP A 140 16.22 -1.19 -7.93
CA ASP A 140 17.05 -1.15 -9.14
C ASP A 140 16.16 -0.98 -10.38
N ALA A 141 16.51 -0.05 -11.26
CA ALA A 141 15.72 0.25 -12.47
C ALA A 141 15.48 -0.97 -13.37
N GLY A 142 16.39 -1.95 -13.36
CA GLY A 142 16.24 -3.20 -14.09
C GLY A 142 15.11 -4.09 -13.58
N ASP A 143 14.60 -3.85 -12.37
CA ASP A 143 13.53 -4.60 -11.76
C ASP A 143 12.13 -3.97 -11.96
N PHE A 144 12.04 -2.70 -12.38
CA PHE A 144 10.76 -1.99 -12.51
C PHE A 144 9.76 -2.74 -13.41
N ALA A 145 10.18 -3.13 -14.62
CA ALA A 145 9.31 -3.82 -15.57
C ALA A 145 8.93 -5.25 -15.11
N ARG A 146 9.70 -5.86 -14.23
CA ARG A 146 9.42 -7.21 -13.68
C ARG A 146 8.20 -7.21 -12.75
N LEU A 147 7.82 -6.04 -12.20
CA LEU A 147 6.63 -5.90 -11.35
C LEU A 147 5.33 -6.05 -12.15
N GLN A 148 5.33 -5.77 -13.46
CA GLN A 148 4.12 -5.80 -14.28
C GLN A 148 3.42 -7.17 -14.25
N GLY A 149 2.20 -7.20 -13.74
CA GLY A 149 1.40 -8.41 -13.62
C GLY A 149 2.01 -9.50 -12.72
N LEU A 150 3.02 -9.15 -11.90
CA LEU A 150 3.64 -10.00 -10.91
C LEU A 150 3.22 -9.58 -9.49
N ALA A 151 3.37 -8.32 -9.17
CA ALA A 151 3.03 -7.77 -7.86
C ALA A 151 2.60 -6.30 -7.98
N THR A 152 1.72 -5.88 -7.09
CA THR A 152 1.35 -4.48 -6.92
C THR A 152 2.45 -3.75 -6.15
N ALA A 153 2.99 -2.67 -6.72
CA ALA A 153 3.85 -1.71 -6.03
C ALA A 153 2.99 -0.90 -5.06
N ASN A 154 3.10 -1.18 -3.78
CA ASN A 154 2.32 -0.52 -2.73
C ASN A 154 3.14 0.63 -2.15
N PHE A 155 2.89 1.85 -2.61
CA PHE A 155 3.64 3.04 -2.25
C PHE A 155 3.10 3.70 -0.98
N GLN A 156 4.02 4.24 -0.17
CA GLN A 156 3.73 5.12 0.96
C GLN A 156 4.32 6.51 0.67
N PRO A 157 3.61 7.36 -0.09
CA PRO A 157 4.20 8.60 -0.59
C PRO A 157 4.60 9.61 0.48
N LEU A 158 4.06 9.53 1.69
CA LEU A 158 4.44 10.44 2.77
C LEU A 158 5.95 10.43 3.06
N TRP A 159 6.62 9.29 2.84
CA TRP A 159 8.06 9.14 3.05
C TRP A 159 8.91 9.77 1.94
N ALA A 160 8.29 10.10 0.81
CA ALA A 160 8.97 10.63 -0.37
C ALA A 160 9.11 12.16 -0.35
N GLN A 161 9.63 12.68 0.74
CA GLN A 161 9.90 14.11 1.00
C GLN A 161 11.20 14.27 1.76
N PHE A 162 11.75 15.47 1.83
CA PHE A 162 12.86 15.77 2.74
C PHE A 162 12.31 15.98 4.16
N ASP A 163 12.33 14.92 4.94
CA ASP A 163 12.13 14.97 6.39
C ASP A 163 13.51 15.02 7.06
N PRO A 164 13.69 15.67 8.23
CA PRO A 164 14.99 15.73 8.91
C PRO A 164 15.59 14.37 9.27
N VAL A 165 14.83 13.29 9.27
CA VAL A 165 15.26 11.98 9.78
C VAL A 165 15.46 10.94 8.68
N VAL A 166 14.51 10.75 7.76
CA VAL A 166 14.50 9.56 6.88
C VAL A 166 15.29 9.74 5.57
N PRO A 167 15.00 10.72 4.69
CA PRO A 167 15.69 10.78 3.41
C PRO A 167 17.15 11.21 3.50
N ASP A 168 17.49 12.14 4.41
CA ASP A 168 18.87 12.66 4.49
C ASP A 168 19.83 11.51 4.86
N ILE A 169 19.49 10.68 5.84
CA ILE A 169 20.28 9.50 6.24
C ILE A 169 20.31 8.44 5.14
N ALA A 170 19.16 8.14 4.54
CA ALA A 170 19.07 7.13 3.50
C ALA A 170 19.85 7.51 2.25
N LEU A 171 19.79 8.78 1.81
CA LEU A 171 20.52 9.25 0.63
C LEU A 171 22.03 9.12 0.76
N ASP A 172 22.61 9.42 1.93
CA ASP A 172 24.04 9.24 2.18
C ASP A 172 24.45 7.77 2.07
N MET A 173 23.63 6.85 2.61
CA MET A 173 23.89 5.41 2.54
C MET A 173 23.67 4.83 1.15
N ILE A 174 22.71 5.36 0.39
CA ILE A 174 22.40 4.92 -0.98
C ILE A 174 23.50 5.42 -1.94
N GLY A 175 23.91 6.67 -1.80
CA GLY A 175 24.88 7.32 -2.68
C GLY A 175 24.25 7.92 -3.94
N PRO A 176 24.88 9.00 -4.49
CA PRO A 176 24.27 9.84 -5.53
C PRO A 176 23.96 9.11 -6.84
N ASP A 177 24.73 8.10 -7.18
CA ASP A 177 24.53 7.33 -8.43
C ASP A 177 23.19 6.57 -8.45
N ARG A 178 22.63 6.26 -7.27
CA ARG A 178 21.37 5.53 -7.11
C ARG A 178 20.19 6.40 -6.67
N TRP A 179 20.39 7.70 -6.41
CA TRP A 179 19.32 8.61 -6.01
C TRP A 179 18.14 8.66 -6.98
N PRO A 180 18.32 8.55 -8.33
CA PRO A 180 17.21 8.52 -9.26
C PRO A 180 16.25 7.33 -9.06
N ASP A 181 16.67 6.30 -8.36
CA ASP A 181 15.89 5.08 -8.11
C ASP A 181 15.18 5.09 -6.74
N VAL A 182 15.37 6.18 -5.95
CA VAL A 182 14.75 6.34 -4.63
C VAL A 182 13.32 6.86 -4.78
N TYR A 183 12.33 6.11 -4.26
CA TYR A 183 10.91 6.41 -4.41
C TYR A 183 10.55 6.81 -5.83
N ALA A 184 11.03 6.02 -6.80
CA ALA A 184 10.90 6.26 -8.24
C ALA A 184 9.50 5.92 -8.77
N PHE A 185 8.45 6.44 -8.14
CA PHE A 185 7.06 6.10 -8.41
C PHE A 185 6.70 6.27 -9.88
N ARG A 186 6.97 7.45 -10.46
CA ARG A 186 6.66 7.76 -11.86
C ARG A 186 7.36 6.80 -12.82
N ARG A 187 8.62 6.47 -12.55
CA ARG A 187 9.37 5.54 -13.41
C ARG A 187 8.84 4.12 -13.31
N MET A 188 8.42 3.66 -12.13
CA MET A 188 7.77 2.35 -11.98
C MET A 188 6.43 2.30 -12.71
N LEU A 189 5.61 3.37 -12.64
CA LEU A 189 4.37 3.47 -13.41
C LEU A 189 4.63 3.40 -14.92
N TYR A 190 5.60 4.14 -15.42
CA TYR A 190 5.97 4.11 -16.84
C TYR A 190 6.53 2.75 -17.29
N ALA A 191 7.15 2.00 -16.40
CA ALA A 191 7.57 0.62 -16.64
C ALA A 191 6.41 -0.39 -16.63
N GLY A 192 5.18 0.06 -16.35
CA GLY A 192 3.96 -0.75 -16.39
C GLY A 192 3.67 -1.49 -15.08
N ALA A 193 4.27 -1.11 -13.96
CA ALA A 193 3.96 -1.72 -12.67
C ALA A 193 2.50 -1.48 -12.29
N ASP A 194 1.80 -2.52 -11.83
CA ASP A 194 0.57 -2.37 -11.08
C ASP A 194 0.88 -1.70 -9.74
N TRP A 195 0.02 -0.79 -9.26
CA TRP A 195 0.34 0.02 -8.08
C TRP A 195 -0.88 0.39 -7.26
N CYS A 196 -0.66 0.71 -5.98
CA CYS A 196 -1.63 1.32 -5.09
C CYS A 196 -0.94 2.25 -4.08
N LEU A 197 -1.71 3.06 -3.37
CA LEU A 197 -1.23 3.92 -2.30
C LEU A 197 -1.73 3.42 -0.95
N SER A 198 -0.93 3.66 0.09
CA SER A 198 -1.28 3.36 1.47
C SER A 198 -0.54 4.26 2.47
N SER A 199 -0.92 4.19 3.73
CA SER A 199 -0.42 5.06 4.79
C SER A 199 0.71 4.46 5.62
N ASP A 200 0.78 3.14 5.71
CA ASP A 200 1.60 2.44 6.71
C ASP A 200 1.26 2.86 8.16
N TRP A 201 -0.04 3.11 8.41
CA TRP A 201 -0.49 3.41 9.77
C TRP A 201 -0.30 2.16 10.68
N ALA A 202 0.20 2.29 11.89
CA ALA A 202 0.39 3.48 12.76
C ALA A 202 1.83 4.08 12.73
N VAL A 203 2.64 3.73 11.72
CA VAL A 203 3.98 4.32 11.56
C VAL A 203 3.87 5.78 11.12
N SER A 204 2.89 6.10 10.29
CA SER A 204 2.60 7.46 9.84
C SER A 204 1.10 7.80 9.95
N THR A 205 0.71 8.97 9.43
CA THR A 205 -0.68 9.45 9.49
C THR A 205 -1.66 8.50 8.79
N LEU A 206 -2.91 8.42 9.29
CA LEU A 206 -4.02 7.80 8.57
C LEU A 206 -4.62 8.71 7.51
N ASN A 207 -4.35 10.03 7.57
CA ASN A 207 -5.00 11.01 6.70
C ASN A 207 -4.50 10.86 5.25
N PRO A 208 -5.33 10.38 4.31
CA PRO A 208 -4.90 10.20 2.92
C PRO A 208 -4.58 11.52 2.23
N PHE A 209 -5.19 12.64 2.64
CA PHE A 209 -4.97 13.92 1.99
C PHE A 209 -3.58 14.49 2.28
N GLU A 210 -3.02 14.26 3.46
CA GLU A 210 -1.61 14.60 3.74
C GLU A 210 -0.66 13.79 2.86
N ILE A 211 -0.96 12.52 2.66
CA ILE A 211 -0.14 11.62 1.83
C ILE A 211 -0.27 11.98 0.35
N ILE A 212 -1.47 12.33 -0.13
CA ILE A 212 -1.73 12.78 -1.50
C ILE A 212 -0.99 14.09 -1.77
N GLU A 213 -1.04 15.07 -0.85
CA GLU A 213 -0.28 16.30 -0.99
C GLU A 213 1.22 16.03 -1.19
N THR A 214 1.81 15.17 -0.35
CA THR A 214 3.21 14.77 -0.51
C THR A 214 3.46 14.04 -1.82
N ALA A 215 2.55 13.14 -2.25
CA ALA A 215 2.67 12.44 -3.53
C ALA A 215 2.73 13.40 -4.72
N MET A 216 1.97 14.51 -4.67
CA MET A 216 1.87 15.50 -5.74
C MET A 216 2.98 16.55 -5.67
N THR A 217 3.35 16.99 -4.47
CA THR A 217 4.34 18.08 -4.27
C THR A 217 5.75 17.57 -4.06
N ARG A 218 5.90 16.36 -3.56
CA ARG A 218 7.18 15.78 -3.10
C ARG A 218 7.84 16.65 -2.03
N GLN A 219 7.02 17.34 -1.23
CA GLN A 219 7.45 18.24 -0.17
C GLN A 219 6.76 17.91 1.14
N ALA A 220 7.38 18.32 2.24
CA ALA A 220 6.75 18.36 3.55
C ALA A 220 5.52 19.29 3.52
N ARG A 221 4.56 18.99 4.37
CA ARG A 221 3.34 19.76 4.53
C ARG A 221 3.64 21.25 4.71
N ARG A 222 2.78 22.10 4.15
CA ARG A 222 2.84 23.55 4.31
C ARG A 222 2.93 23.95 5.80
N GLY A 223 3.94 24.73 6.15
CA GLY A 223 4.20 25.14 7.54
C GLY A 223 5.26 24.33 8.28
N GLU A 224 5.68 23.18 7.78
CA GLU A 224 6.71 22.32 8.37
C GLU A 224 8.12 22.57 7.81
N ASN A 225 8.43 23.82 7.43
CA ASN A 225 9.70 24.23 6.83
C ASN A 225 9.99 23.51 5.49
N PRO A 226 9.23 23.81 4.42
CA PRO A 226 9.33 23.08 3.17
C PRO A 226 10.70 23.23 2.55
N LYS A 227 11.45 22.14 2.47
CA LYS A 227 12.64 22.02 1.64
C LYS A 227 12.24 21.97 0.15
N ALA A 228 13.22 21.95 -0.74
CA ALA A 228 12.97 21.71 -2.17
C ALA A 228 12.21 20.38 -2.37
N PRO A 229 11.46 20.23 -3.48
CA PRO A 229 10.80 18.95 -3.78
C PRO A 229 11.82 17.81 -3.87
N PHE A 230 11.47 16.69 -3.24
CA PHE A 230 12.27 15.46 -3.27
C PHE A 230 12.06 14.73 -4.59
N PHE A 231 12.99 14.87 -5.56
CA PHE A 231 12.86 14.31 -6.91
C PHE A 231 11.48 14.61 -7.53
N ALA A 232 11.25 15.89 -7.85
CA ALA A 232 9.95 16.40 -8.34
C ALA A 232 9.41 15.69 -9.59
N ASP A 233 10.29 15.15 -10.42
CA ASP A 233 9.96 14.35 -11.61
C ASP A 233 9.26 13.03 -11.28
N GLN A 234 9.29 12.59 -10.02
CA GLN A 234 8.62 11.39 -9.53
C GLN A 234 7.24 11.67 -8.91
N ALA A 235 6.76 12.92 -8.98
CA ALA A 235 5.44 13.31 -8.47
C ALA A 235 4.30 12.59 -9.20
N LEU A 236 3.22 12.29 -8.47
CA LEU A 236 1.97 11.74 -9.01
C LEU A 236 0.97 12.86 -9.29
N THR A 237 -0.01 12.61 -10.17
CA THR A 237 -1.15 13.50 -10.38
C THR A 237 -2.26 13.23 -9.36
N ILE A 238 -3.22 14.15 -9.24
CA ILE A 238 -4.37 13.94 -8.34
C ILE A 238 -5.20 12.73 -8.77
N GLU A 239 -5.38 12.52 -10.08
CA GLU A 239 -6.12 11.38 -10.62
C GLU A 239 -5.43 10.06 -10.26
N GLU A 240 -4.11 9.99 -10.38
CA GLU A 240 -3.32 8.83 -9.97
C GLU A 240 -3.45 8.61 -8.47
N CYS A 241 -3.38 9.65 -7.66
CA CYS A 241 -3.52 9.53 -6.21
C CYS A 241 -4.91 9.01 -5.82
N VAL A 242 -5.98 9.56 -6.39
CA VAL A 242 -7.35 9.08 -6.13
C VAL A 242 -7.51 7.64 -6.61
N GLN A 243 -7.03 7.30 -7.80
CA GLN A 243 -7.04 5.93 -8.31
C GLN A 243 -6.28 4.97 -7.38
N GLY A 244 -5.11 5.39 -6.90
CA GLY A 244 -4.26 4.61 -5.98
C GLY A 244 -4.93 4.29 -4.65
N TYR A 245 -5.67 5.26 -4.09
CA TYR A 245 -6.38 5.10 -2.82
C TYR A 245 -7.77 4.46 -2.94
N THR A 246 -8.30 4.33 -4.15
CA THR A 246 -9.65 3.79 -4.36
C THR A 246 -9.62 2.44 -5.09
N VAL A 247 -9.75 2.42 -6.40
CA VAL A 247 -9.88 1.17 -7.17
C VAL A 247 -8.65 0.29 -7.08
N ASN A 248 -7.44 0.87 -7.08
CA ASN A 248 -6.21 0.09 -7.00
C ASN A 248 -6.01 -0.51 -5.59
N ALA A 249 -6.31 0.26 -4.53
CA ALA A 249 -6.29 -0.26 -3.16
C ALA A 249 -7.37 -1.33 -2.95
N ALA A 250 -8.57 -1.15 -3.52
CA ALA A 250 -9.60 -2.17 -3.50
C ALA A 250 -9.15 -3.46 -4.20
N ARG A 251 -8.45 -3.35 -5.35
CA ARG A 251 -7.87 -4.49 -6.07
C ARG A 251 -6.82 -5.21 -5.23
N ALA A 252 -5.90 -4.48 -4.61
CA ALA A 252 -4.88 -5.03 -3.73
C ALA A 252 -5.47 -5.84 -2.56
N CYS A 253 -6.74 -5.56 -2.19
CA CYS A 253 -7.52 -6.26 -1.18
C CYS A 253 -8.56 -7.25 -1.76
N TRP A 254 -8.52 -7.56 -3.07
CA TRP A 254 -9.51 -8.40 -3.79
C TRP A 254 -10.95 -7.91 -3.68
N ARG A 255 -11.17 -6.61 -3.70
CA ARG A 255 -12.50 -6.02 -3.50
C ARG A 255 -12.96 -5.13 -4.64
N ASP A 256 -12.14 -4.95 -5.68
CA ASP A 256 -12.41 -4.09 -6.84
C ASP A 256 -13.62 -4.54 -7.68
N HIS A 257 -14.15 -5.73 -7.45
CA HIS A 257 -15.35 -6.23 -8.11
C HIS A 257 -16.64 -5.69 -7.49
N PHE A 258 -16.59 -5.03 -6.33
CA PHE A 258 -17.79 -4.47 -5.68
C PHE A 258 -17.55 -3.16 -4.90
N THR A 259 -16.32 -2.67 -4.77
CA THR A 259 -16.00 -1.39 -4.13
C THR A 259 -14.81 -0.70 -4.81
N GLY A 260 -14.50 0.53 -4.41
CA GLY A 260 -13.42 1.34 -4.97
C GLY A 260 -13.82 2.25 -6.14
N MET A 261 -15.10 2.22 -6.56
CA MET A 261 -15.64 3.08 -7.62
C MET A 261 -17.03 3.59 -7.28
N LEU A 262 -17.35 4.82 -7.73
CA LEU A 262 -18.70 5.34 -7.77
C LEU A 262 -19.40 4.83 -9.03
N ARG A 263 -19.94 3.62 -8.95
CA ARG A 263 -20.56 2.91 -10.08
C ARG A 263 -21.85 2.21 -9.62
N PRO A 264 -22.94 2.24 -10.41
CA PRO A 264 -24.15 1.45 -10.11
C PRO A 264 -23.80 -0.04 -9.91
N GLY A 265 -24.35 -0.64 -8.85
CA GLY A 265 -24.07 -2.01 -8.45
C GLY A 265 -22.86 -2.18 -7.52
N TYR A 266 -22.08 -1.13 -7.30
CA TYR A 266 -21.01 -1.15 -6.30
C TYR A 266 -21.51 -0.72 -4.92
N SER A 267 -20.77 -1.12 -3.88
CA SER A 267 -21.07 -0.72 -2.51
C SER A 267 -20.90 0.80 -2.37
N ALA A 268 -21.84 1.45 -1.73
CA ALA A 268 -21.77 2.87 -1.42
C ALA A 268 -20.82 3.12 -0.23
N ASP A 269 -19.55 2.86 -0.46
CA ASP A 269 -18.44 3.22 0.42
C ASP A 269 -17.86 4.52 -0.11
N LEU A 270 -18.23 5.64 0.47
CA LEU A 270 -17.87 6.96 -0.04
C LEU A 270 -17.70 7.98 1.08
N ILE A 271 -17.00 9.05 0.77
CA ILE A 271 -16.83 10.22 1.62
C ILE A 271 -17.35 11.47 0.91
N ILE A 272 -17.88 12.41 1.68
CA ILE A 272 -18.23 13.75 1.22
C ILE A 272 -17.16 14.69 1.76
N LEU A 273 -16.60 15.53 0.90
CA LEU A 273 -15.52 16.45 1.20
C LEU A 273 -16.00 17.89 1.25
N ASP A 274 -15.28 18.76 1.95
CA ASP A 274 -15.54 20.21 2.05
C ASP A 274 -15.15 20.96 0.76
N ARG A 275 -14.35 20.36 -0.11
CA ARG A 275 -13.79 20.97 -1.32
C ARG A 275 -13.66 19.99 -2.47
N ASP A 276 -13.52 20.54 -3.68
CA ASP A 276 -13.13 19.79 -4.87
C ASP A 276 -11.62 19.63 -4.91
N ILE A 277 -11.13 18.43 -4.58
CA ILE A 277 -9.69 18.10 -4.55
C ILE A 277 -9.04 18.07 -5.94
N PHE A 278 -9.83 18.03 -7.02
CA PHE A 278 -9.31 18.11 -8.38
C PHE A 278 -9.09 19.54 -8.86
N ALA A 279 -9.67 20.52 -8.15
CA ALA A 279 -9.60 21.93 -8.50
C ALA A 279 -8.75 22.76 -7.52
N CYS A 280 -8.46 22.25 -6.31
CA CYS A 280 -7.66 22.99 -5.34
C CYS A 280 -6.15 22.90 -5.64
N PRO A 281 -5.35 23.89 -5.18
CA PRO A 281 -3.90 23.82 -5.30
C PRO A 281 -3.32 22.58 -4.61
N ALA A 282 -2.29 21.96 -5.22
CA ALA A 282 -1.70 20.71 -4.72
C ALA A 282 -1.19 20.82 -3.26
N ASN A 283 -0.69 21.99 -2.86
CA ASN A 283 -0.20 22.26 -1.51
C ASN A 283 -1.28 22.69 -0.51
N GLU A 284 -2.55 22.49 -0.83
CA GLU A 284 -3.71 22.70 0.02
C GLU A 284 -4.57 21.44 0.16
N ILE A 285 -4.16 20.34 -0.48
CA ILE A 285 -4.88 19.06 -0.43
C ILE A 285 -4.97 18.54 1.01
N SER A 286 -3.92 18.68 1.81
CA SER A 286 -3.88 18.23 3.20
C SER A 286 -4.88 18.95 4.12
N GLU A 287 -5.40 20.10 3.71
CA GLU A 287 -6.43 20.85 4.44
C GLU A 287 -7.85 20.33 4.20
N THR A 288 -8.01 19.36 3.29
CA THR A 288 -9.32 18.77 2.96
C THR A 288 -9.94 18.09 4.16
N GLN A 289 -11.20 18.40 4.42
CA GLN A 289 -11.97 17.81 5.51
C GLN A 289 -13.02 16.84 4.96
N VAL A 290 -13.17 15.69 5.64
CA VAL A 290 -14.28 14.78 5.38
C VAL A 290 -15.50 15.32 6.13
N LEU A 291 -16.61 15.54 5.45
CA LEU A 291 -17.87 16.00 6.04
C LEU A 291 -18.79 14.86 6.40
N SER A 292 -18.72 13.75 5.67
CA SER A 292 -19.48 12.52 5.98
C SER A 292 -18.79 11.30 5.40
N THR A 293 -18.90 10.17 6.09
CA THR A 293 -18.43 8.87 5.63
C THR A 293 -19.59 7.89 5.60
N LEU A 294 -19.78 7.25 4.45
CA LEU A 294 -20.75 6.18 4.26
C LEU A 294 -20.02 4.84 4.10
N PHE A 295 -20.51 3.83 4.80
CA PHE A 295 -20.08 2.44 4.68
C PHE A 295 -21.30 1.59 4.31
N LYS A 296 -21.25 0.97 3.13
CA LYS A 296 -22.39 0.19 2.58
C LYS A 296 -23.69 1.01 2.49
N GLY A 297 -23.58 2.31 2.21
CA GLY A 297 -24.71 3.23 2.13
C GLY A 297 -25.24 3.73 3.47
N VAL A 298 -24.68 3.26 4.58
CA VAL A 298 -25.02 3.75 5.93
C VAL A 298 -23.99 4.80 6.35
N GLU A 299 -24.46 5.96 6.80
CA GLU A 299 -23.59 6.97 7.36
C GLU A 299 -23.02 6.50 8.70
N VAL A 300 -21.69 6.36 8.75
CA VAL A 300 -20.95 5.86 9.93
C VAL A 300 -20.21 6.97 10.66
N TRP A 301 -20.06 8.11 10.00
CA TRP A 301 -19.49 9.31 10.59
C TRP A 301 -20.01 10.56 9.87
N ARG A 302 -20.20 11.64 10.63
CA ARG A 302 -20.58 12.96 10.15
C ARG A 302 -19.86 14.02 10.95
N ASP A 303 -19.33 15.02 10.26
CA ASP A 303 -18.79 16.22 10.90
C ASP A 303 -19.92 16.93 11.67
N PRO A 304 -19.71 17.32 12.95
CA PRO A 304 -20.72 17.97 13.76
C PRO A 304 -21.28 19.27 13.17
N ASP A 305 -20.46 20.00 12.39
CA ASP A 305 -20.82 21.25 11.76
C ASP A 305 -21.45 21.07 10.37
N PHE A 306 -21.44 19.84 9.84
CA PHE A 306 -22.08 19.52 8.55
C PHE A 306 -23.59 19.32 8.75
N PRO A 307 -24.44 20.16 8.13
CA PRO A 307 -25.89 20.08 8.36
C PRO A 307 -26.44 18.70 8.03
N ALA A 308 -27.35 18.21 8.89
CA ALA A 308 -28.08 17.00 8.58
C ALA A 308 -28.88 17.21 7.26
N PRO A 309 -29.00 16.16 6.42
CA PRO A 309 -29.85 16.26 5.24
C PRO A 309 -31.24 16.70 5.68
N ALA A 310 -31.80 17.72 5.01
CA ALA A 310 -33.18 18.09 5.23
C ALA A 310 -34.02 16.82 5.10
N ARG A 311 -34.80 16.47 6.13
CA ARG A 311 -35.71 15.33 6.06
C ARG A 311 -36.60 15.56 4.85
N GLY A 312 -36.25 14.91 3.74
CA GLY A 312 -37.08 14.93 2.54
C GLY A 312 -38.45 14.34 2.93
N GLN A 313 -39.50 15.06 2.60
CA GLN A 313 -40.80 14.49 2.52
C GLN A 313 -40.72 13.15 1.77
N ASP A 314 -41.26 12.10 2.32
CA ASP A 314 -41.28 10.74 1.80
C ASP A 314 -41.21 10.67 0.27
N ARG A 315 -40.06 10.40 -0.28
CA ARG A 315 -40.01 9.90 -1.65
C ARG A 315 -40.49 8.49 -1.59
N ALA A 316 -41.76 8.33 -1.96
CA ALA A 316 -42.36 7.04 -2.22
C ALA A 316 -41.34 6.16 -2.98
N GLU A 317 -41.10 4.99 -2.44
CA GLU A 317 -40.27 3.96 -3.05
C GLU A 317 -40.74 3.75 -4.52
N ALA A 318 -39.94 4.22 -5.46
CA ALA A 318 -40.07 3.79 -6.83
C ALA A 318 -39.58 2.33 -6.87
N PRO A 319 -40.44 1.35 -7.25
CA PRO A 319 -40.02 -0.03 -7.32
C PRO A 319 -38.87 -0.17 -8.31
N PHE A 320 -37.75 -0.68 -7.85
CA PHE A 320 -36.63 -1.10 -8.70
C PHE A 320 -37.13 -2.33 -9.47
N THR A 321 -37.47 -2.17 -10.71
CA THR A 321 -37.69 -3.28 -11.62
C THR A 321 -36.35 -3.77 -12.16
N PRO A 322 -36.02 -5.09 -12.10
CA PRO A 322 -34.72 -5.65 -12.44
C PRO A 322 -34.38 -5.54 -13.95
#